data_b7fa790e89cadfb36eec3c1ba64d3437
#
_entry.id   b7fa790e89cadfb36eec3c1ba64d3437
#
_cell.length_a   1.000
_cell.length_b   1.000
_cell.length_c   1.000
_cell.angle_alpha   90.00
_cell.angle_beta   90.00
_cell.angle_gamma   90.00
#
_symmetry.space_group_name_H-M   'P 1'
#
loop_
_entity.id
_entity.type
_entity.pdbx_description
1 polymer ?
#
loop_
_entity_poly.entity_id
_entity_poly.type
_entity_poly.pdbx_seq_one_letter_code
_entity_poly.pdbx_strand_id
1 'polypeptide(L)'
;MRILVIGGGGREHALVWKLARCQGVDKIFASPGNPGMKLLAECVDLPLQDLEAVADFAQNQNMGLTVVGPEAPLVQGIADVFHARGLKIFGPTAAAAEIEGSKAFSKQLMEKYNIPTAFFKICEDMETAKAYIREKGAR
;
A
#
# COMPACT_ATOMS: atom_id res chain seq x y z
N MET A 1 22.17 -5.26 3.84
CA MET A 1 21.18 -4.15 3.82
C MET A 1 20.00 -4.49 4.72
N ARG A 2 19.54 -3.56 5.58
CA ARG A 2 18.30 -3.72 6.36
C ARG A 2 17.10 -3.31 5.54
N ILE A 3 15.99 -4.06 5.65
CA ILE A 3 14.76 -3.78 4.91
C ILE A 3 13.59 -3.71 5.91
N LEU A 4 12.71 -2.72 5.73
CA LEU A 4 11.42 -2.63 6.40
C LEU A 4 10.32 -3.01 5.40
N VAL A 5 9.44 -3.94 5.79
CA VAL A 5 8.23 -4.29 5.02
C VAL A 5 7.00 -3.82 5.80
N ILE A 6 6.24 -2.91 5.21
CA ILE A 6 4.98 -2.45 5.77
C ILE A 6 3.86 -3.36 5.30
N GLY A 7 3.13 -3.93 6.25
CA GLY A 7 2.00 -4.82 6.03
C GLY A 7 2.11 -6.15 6.74
N GLY A 8 1.02 -6.90 6.79
CA GLY A 8 0.92 -8.18 7.51
C GLY A 8 0.14 -9.24 6.74
N GLY A 9 -0.21 -9.00 5.49
CA GLY A 9 -0.95 -9.92 4.64
C GLY A 9 -0.10 -11.01 3.98
N GLY A 10 -0.74 -11.86 3.20
CA GLY A 10 -0.07 -12.93 2.46
C GLY A 10 0.89 -12.42 1.39
N ARG A 11 0.58 -11.28 0.76
CA ARG A 11 1.47 -10.61 -0.22
C ARG A 11 2.77 -10.18 0.45
N GLU A 12 2.69 -9.49 1.57
CA GLU A 12 3.84 -9.03 2.32
C GLU A 12 4.64 -10.19 2.90
N HIS A 13 3.98 -11.28 3.33
CA HIS A 13 4.68 -12.49 3.77
C HIS A 13 5.48 -13.11 2.62
N ALA A 14 4.94 -13.17 1.41
CA ALA A 14 5.66 -13.66 0.24
C ALA A 14 6.87 -12.77 -0.10
N LEU A 15 6.74 -11.44 0.04
CA LEU A 15 7.87 -10.50 -0.10
C LEU A 15 8.95 -10.77 0.94
N VAL A 16 8.59 -10.87 2.22
CA VAL A 16 9.54 -11.19 3.31
C VAL A 16 10.25 -12.52 3.03
N TRP A 17 9.50 -13.56 2.63
CA TRP A 17 10.07 -14.87 2.29
C TRP A 17 11.06 -14.79 1.15
N LYS A 18 10.78 -13.99 0.11
CA LYS A 18 11.70 -13.81 -1.02
C LYS A 18 12.91 -12.98 -0.63
N LEU A 19 12.73 -11.87 0.08
CA LEU A 19 13.79 -10.97 0.52
C LEU A 19 14.78 -11.66 1.46
N ALA A 20 14.31 -12.54 2.34
CA ALA A 20 15.15 -13.32 3.23
C ALA A 20 16.13 -14.28 2.50
N ARG A 21 15.92 -14.51 1.21
CA ARG A 21 16.79 -15.33 0.35
C ARG A 21 17.67 -14.51 -0.58
N CYS A 22 17.56 -13.18 -0.55
CA CYS A 22 18.36 -12.31 -1.39
C CYS A 22 19.73 -12.07 -0.78
N GLN A 23 20.78 -12.14 -1.60
CA GLN A 23 22.11 -11.74 -1.19
C GLN A 23 22.14 -10.26 -0.83
N GLY A 24 22.86 -9.91 0.23
CA GLY A 24 23.00 -8.53 0.70
C GLY A 24 21.85 -8.03 1.58
N VAL A 25 20.87 -8.87 1.89
CA VAL A 25 19.86 -8.58 2.93
C VAL A 25 20.34 -9.19 4.25
N ASP A 26 20.61 -8.32 5.21
CA ASP A 26 21.18 -8.72 6.52
C ASP A 26 20.08 -8.89 7.56
N LYS A 27 19.03 -8.05 7.49
CA LYS A 27 17.93 -8.07 8.44
C LYS A 27 16.66 -7.52 7.82
N ILE A 28 15.52 -8.15 8.15
CA ILE A 28 14.19 -7.69 7.72
C ILE A 28 13.38 -7.36 8.98
N PHE A 29 12.70 -6.21 8.91
CA PHE A 29 11.64 -5.80 9.84
C PHE A 29 10.31 -5.84 9.11
N ALA A 30 9.23 -6.20 9.81
CA ALA A 30 7.88 -6.19 9.25
C ALA A 30 6.92 -5.49 10.23
N SER A 31 6.10 -4.57 9.72
CA SER A 31 5.13 -3.85 10.55
C SER A 31 3.72 -3.86 9.94
N PRO A 32 2.74 -4.39 10.67
CA PRO A 32 2.85 -5.12 11.93
C PRO A 32 3.41 -6.53 11.75
N GLY A 33 3.53 -7.01 10.50
CA GLY A 33 3.87 -8.40 10.20
C GLY A 33 2.76 -9.38 10.56
N ASN A 34 3.10 -10.68 10.60
CA ASN A 34 2.22 -11.75 11.04
C ASN A 34 3.02 -12.91 11.67
N PRO A 35 2.35 -13.89 12.31
CA PRO A 35 3.07 -15.00 12.95
C PRO A 35 4.02 -15.79 12.03
N GLY A 36 3.66 -15.97 10.75
CA GLY A 36 4.51 -16.67 9.78
C GLY A 36 5.77 -15.88 9.41
N MET A 37 5.70 -14.56 9.41
CA MET A 37 6.86 -13.71 9.15
C MET A 37 7.88 -13.71 10.28
N LYS A 38 7.49 -13.99 11.54
CA LYS A 38 8.38 -14.02 12.71
C LYS A 38 9.55 -15.00 12.57
N LEU A 39 9.43 -15.98 11.70
CA LEU A 39 10.52 -16.92 11.41
C LEU A 39 11.62 -16.31 10.50
N LEU A 40 11.31 -15.21 9.80
CA LEU A 40 12.16 -14.62 8.77
C LEU A 40 12.46 -13.14 9.02
N ALA A 41 11.66 -12.47 9.83
CA ALA A 41 11.73 -11.03 10.08
C ALA A 41 11.43 -10.71 11.55
N GLU A 42 11.96 -9.61 12.03
CA GLU A 42 11.56 -9.01 13.30
C GLU A 42 10.26 -8.24 13.09
N CYS A 43 9.17 -8.74 13.68
CA CYS A 43 7.89 -8.04 13.63
C CYS A 43 7.86 -6.93 14.69
N VAL A 44 7.60 -5.71 14.25
CA VAL A 44 7.52 -4.50 15.08
C VAL A 44 6.15 -3.85 14.92
N ASP A 45 5.64 -3.26 15.98
CA ASP A 45 4.37 -2.52 15.93
C ASP A 45 4.67 -1.03 15.77
N LEU A 46 4.55 -0.52 14.54
CA LEU A 46 4.73 0.89 14.23
C LEU A 46 3.37 1.57 14.07
N PRO A 47 3.25 2.83 14.53
CA PRO A 47 2.02 3.61 14.38
C PRO A 47 1.84 4.04 12.91
N LEU A 48 1.26 3.18 12.06
CA LEU A 48 1.11 3.45 10.63
C LEU A 48 0.23 4.67 10.30
N GLN A 49 -0.45 5.25 11.30
CA GLN A 49 -1.18 6.51 11.19
C GLN A 49 -0.26 7.74 11.35
N ASP A 50 0.92 7.54 11.95
CA ASP A 50 1.96 8.56 12.10
C ASP A 50 3.13 8.22 11.17
N LEU A 51 3.05 8.72 9.95
CA LEU A 51 4.03 8.41 8.90
C LEU A 51 5.43 8.97 9.22
N GLU A 52 5.51 10.05 9.98
CA GLU A 52 6.78 10.61 10.43
C GLU A 52 7.45 9.68 11.44
N ALA A 53 6.72 9.10 12.38
CA ALA A 53 7.25 8.11 13.31
C ALA A 53 7.76 6.85 12.60
N VAL A 54 7.09 6.43 11.51
CA VAL A 54 7.57 5.32 10.66
C VAL A 54 8.88 5.69 9.95
N ALA A 55 8.97 6.91 9.44
CA ALA A 55 10.19 7.41 8.80
C ALA A 55 11.34 7.57 9.81
N ASP A 56 11.05 8.04 11.03
CA ASP A 56 12.03 8.08 12.14
C ASP A 56 12.58 6.70 12.46
N PHE A 57 11.70 5.70 12.56
CA PHE A 57 12.14 4.32 12.77
C PHE A 57 13.06 3.85 11.64
N ALA A 58 12.68 4.10 10.38
CA ALA A 58 13.47 3.70 9.22
C ALA A 58 14.85 4.38 9.24
N GLN A 59 14.91 5.65 9.58
CA GLN A 59 16.16 6.41 9.70
C GLN A 59 17.03 5.92 10.85
N ASN A 60 16.48 5.80 12.05
CA ASN A 60 17.18 5.37 13.26
C ASN A 60 17.71 3.94 13.16
N GLN A 61 17.01 3.06 12.47
CA GLN A 61 17.43 1.69 12.21
C GLN A 61 18.33 1.55 10.97
N ASN A 62 18.65 2.65 10.29
CA ASN A 62 19.44 2.68 9.06
C ASN A 62 18.89 1.71 7.99
N MET A 63 17.57 1.82 7.71
CA MET A 63 16.95 1.01 6.67
C MET A 63 17.50 1.37 5.30
N GLY A 64 17.96 0.38 4.56
CA GLY A 64 18.43 0.56 3.20
C GLY A 64 17.29 0.62 2.17
N LEU A 65 16.12 0.08 2.53
CA LEU A 65 14.89 0.12 1.73
C LEU A 65 13.67 -0.12 2.62
N THR A 66 12.59 0.62 2.36
CA THR A 66 11.27 0.31 2.88
C THR A 66 10.35 -0.14 1.74
N VAL A 67 9.62 -1.23 1.92
CA VAL A 67 8.67 -1.77 0.94
C VAL A 67 7.26 -1.70 1.54
N VAL A 68 6.34 -1.06 0.83
CA VAL A 68 4.96 -0.88 1.31
C VAL A 68 4.03 -1.82 0.52
N GLY A 69 3.36 -2.73 1.23
CA GLY A 69 2.43 -3.69 0.62
C GLY A 69 0.99 -3.18 0.51
N PRO A 70 0.39 -2.62 1.59
CA PRO A 70 -0.99 -2.15 1.57
C PRO A 70 -1.10 -0.74 0.95
N GLU A 71 -2.26 -0.48 0.33
CA GLU A 71 -2.57 0.80 -0.32
C GLU A 71 -2.79 1.96 0.67
N ALA A 72 -3.32 1.69 1.86
CA ALA A 72 -3.71 2.73 2.80
C ALA A 72 -2.57 3.67 3.22
N PRO A 73 -1.38 3.21 3.65
CA PRO A 73 -0.25 4.09 3.92
C PRO A 73 0.24 4.85 2.69
N LEU A 74 0.11 4.27 1.49
CA LEU A 74 0.51 4.93 0.24
C LEU A 74 -0.41 6.10 -0.09
N VAL A 75 -1.72 5.91 0.02
CA VAL A 75 -2.71 6.98 -0.16
C VAL A 75 -2.52 8.10 0.87
N GLN A 76 -2.10 7.75 2.09
CA GLN A 76 -1.77 8.72 3.15
C GLN A 76 -0.46 9.46 2.89
N GLY A 77 0.36 9.04 1.92
CA GLY A 77 1.57 9.75 1.51
C GLY A 77 2.88 9.27 2.15
N ILE A 78 2.96 8.03 2.63
CA ILE A 78 4.20 7.51 3.22
C ILE A 78 5.39 7.62 2.26
N ALA A 79 5.18 7.41 0.94
CA ALA A 79 6.24 7.54 -0.04
C ALA A 79 6.73 9.00 -0.16
N ASP A 80 5.82 9.95 -0.06
CA ASP A 80 6.16 11.38 -0.14
C ASP A 80 6.96 11.82 1.09
N VAL A 81 6.59 11.38 2.30
CA VAL A 81 7.34 11.61 3.55
C VAL A 81 8.76 11.05 3.45
N PHE A 82 8.89 9.80 2.98
CA PHE A 82 10.20 9.16 2.85
C PHE A 82 11.08 9.86 1.82
N HIS A 83 10.52 10.25 0.67
CA HIS A 83 11.25 11.00 -0.36
C HIS A 83 11.73 12.35 0.16
N ALA A 84 10.89 13.10 0.88
CA ALA A 84 11.26 14.38 1.48
C ALA A 84 12.44 14.26 2.45
N ARG A 85 12.61 13.10 3.08
CA ARG A 85 13.69 12.78 4.03
C ARG A 85 14.89 12.05 3.38
N GLY A 86 14.87 11.85 2.07
CA GLY A 86 15.91 11.11 1.35
C GLY A 86 16.00 9.63 1.67
N LEU A 87 14.93 9.04 2.26
CA LEU A 87 14.83 7.64 2.57
C LEU A 87 14.36 6.83 1.36
N LYS A 88 14.92 5.65 1.17
CA LYS A 88 14.54 4.79 0.05
C LYS A 88 13.26 4.03 0.37
N ILE A 89 12.28 4.16 -0.52
CA ILE A 89 10.99 3.47 -0.40
C ILE A 89 10.55 2.91 -1.75
N PHE A 90 9.94 1.74 -1.72
CA PHE A 90 9.26 1.12 -2.85
C PHE A 90 7.74 1.22 -2.61
N GLY A 91 7.11 2.07 -3.40
CA GLY A 91 5.68 2.36 -3.38
C GLY A 91 5.40 3.65 -4.15
N PRO A 92 4.19 3.82 -4.71
CA PRO A 92 3.78 5.05 -5.39
C PRO A 92 3.62 6.22 -4.40
N THR A 93 3.73 7.44 -4.91
CA THR A 93 3.32 8.66 -4.19
C THR A 93 1.82 8.67 -3.91
N ALA A 94 1.35 9.51 -2.98
CA ALA A 94 -0.09 9.62 -2.66
C ALA A 94 -0.93 9.90 -3.91
N ALA A 95 -0.50 10.81 -4.77
CA ALA A 95 -1.18 11.15 -6.01
C ALA A 95 -1.32 9.96 -6.98
N ALA A 96 -0.30 9.11 -7.07
CA ALA A 96 -0.37 7.90 -7.90
C ALA A 96 -1.15 6.77 -7.23
N ALA A 97 -1.08 6.66 -5.90
CA ALA A 97 -1.79 5.66 -5.11
C ALA A 97 -3.32 5.88 -5.13
N GLU A 98 -3.80 7.09 -5.43
CA GLU A 98 -5.23 7.39 -5.53
C GLU A 98 -5.95 6.51 -6.56
N ILE A 99 -5.25 6.05 -7.60
CA ILE A 99 -5.80 5.13 -8.61
C ILE A 99 -6.31 3.83 -7.96
N GLU A 100 -5.62 3.33 -6.94
CA GLU A 100 -6.05 2.15 -6.18
C GLU A 100 -6.93 2.53 -4.98
N GLY A 101 -6.64 3.64 -4.33
CA GLY A 101 -7.33 4.09 -3.13
C GLY A 101 -8.76 4.59 -3.38
N SER A 102 -9.06 5.10 -4.58
CA SER A 102 -10.39 5.60 -4.94
C SER A 102 -10.94 4.93 -6.19
N LYS A 103 -11.91 4.03 -6.01
CA LYS A 103 -12.60 3.38 -7.14
C LYS A 103 -13.32 4.40 -8.03
N ALA A 104 -13.88 5.46 -7.47
CA ALA A 104 -14.53 6.51 -8.23
C ALA A 104 -13.53 7.24 -9.13
N PHE A 105 -12.42 7.70 -8.56
CA PHE A 105 -11.34 8.34 -9.32
C PHE A 105 -10.78 7.41 -10.41
N SER A 106 -10.48 6.16 -10.06
CA SER A 106 -9.97 5.16 -11.00
C SER A 106 -10.92 4.97 -12.19
N LYS A 107 -12.23 4.85 -11.93
CA LYS A 107 -13.25 4.68 -12.97
C LYS A 107 -13.40 5.91 -13.87
N GLN A 108 -13.39 7.10 -13.30
CA GLN A 108 -13.40 8.36 -14.05
C GLN A 108 -12.16 8.52 -14.93
N LEU A 109 -10.98 8.14 -14.40
CA LEU A 109 -9.74 8.15 -15.15
C LEU A 109 -9.80 7.18 -16.33
N MET A 110 -10.29 5.96 -16.11
CA MET A 110 -10.44 4.95 -17.18
C MET A 110 -11.41 5.43 -18.26
N GLU A 111 -12.53 6.05 -17.89
CA GLU A 111 -13.48 6.63 -18.83
C GLU A 111 -12.85 7.77 -19.65
N LYS A 112 -12.17 8.70 -18.97
CA LYS A 112 -11.50 9.86 -19.61
C LYS A 112 -10.48 9.43 -20.67
N TYR A 113 -9.76 8.35 -20.45
CA TYR A 113 -8.69 7.88 -21.33
C TYR A 113 -9.08 6.65 -22.16
N ASN A 114 -10.38 6.31 -22.21
CA ASN A 114 -10.91 5.17 -22.95
C ASN A 114 -10.23 3.84 -22.59
N ILE A 115 -9.86 3.64 -21.33
CA ILE A 115 -9.30 2.39 -20.82
C ILE A 115 -10.45 1.40 -20.60
N PRO A 116 -10.40 0.18 -21.20
CA PRO A 116 -11.45 -0.81 -21.03
C PRO A 116 -11.70 -1.14 -19.56
N THR A 117 -12.96 -1.04 -19.13
CA THR A 117 -13.40 -1.37 -17.79
C THR A 117 -14.87 -1.78 -17.80
N ALA A 118 -15.33 -2.45 -16.74
CA ALA A 118 -16.74 -2.76 -16.55
C ALA A 118 -17.58 -1.47 -16.41
N PHE A 119 -18.83 -1.53 -16.83
CA PHE A 119 -19.79 -0.44 -16.64
C PHE A 119 -19.82 -0.02 -15.17
N PHE A 120 -19.95 1.28 -14.94
CA PHE A 120 -20.00 1.84 -13.60
C PHE A 120 -20.93 3.07 -13.58
N LYS A 121 -21.36 3.43 -12.39
CA LYS A 121 -21.99 4.71 -12.09
C LYS A 121 -21.64 5.10 -10.66
N ILE A 122 -21.23 6.33 -10.48
CA ILE A 122 -21.04 6.91 -9.16
C ILE A 122 -22.42 7.37 -8.69
N CYS A 123 -22.85 6.89 -7.53
CA CYS A 123 -24.13 7.21 -6.93
C CYS A 123 -23.89 7.83 -5.56
N GLU A 124 -24.50 8.98 -5.30
CA GLU A 124 -24.41 9.68 -4.03
C GLU A 124 -25.54 9.30 -3.06
N ASP A 125 -26.58 8.65 -3.58
CA ASP A 125 -27.74 8.22 -2.81
C ASP A 125 -28.22 6.81 -3.21
N MET A 126 -29.01 6.21 -2.32
CA MET A 126 -29.49 4.85 -2.46
C MET A 126 -30.49 4.70 -3.64
N GLU A 127 -31.31 5.70 -3.89
CA GLU A 127 -32.34 5.60 -4.94
C GLU A 127 -31.72 5.65 -6.33
N THR A 128 -30.72 6.50 -6.53
CA THR A 128 -29.91 6.53 -7.76
C THR A 128 -29.19 5.19 -7.98
N ALA A 129 -28.63 4.59 -6.91
CA ALA A 129 -27.98 3.29 -7.00
C ALA A 129 -28.97 2.17 -7.38
N LYS A 130 -30.14 2.13 -6.75
CA LYS A 130 -31.21 1.16 -7.06
C LYS A 130 -31.72 1.30 -8.49
N ALA A 131 -31.91 2.53 -8.97
CA ALA A 131 -32.37 2.79 -10.33
C ALA A 131 -31.35 2.25 -11.35
N TYR A 132 -30.05 2.51 -11.12
CA TYR A 132 -29.00 2.02 -12.00
C TYR A 132 -28.89 0.48 -12.01
N ILE A 133 -29.02 -0.17 -10.83
CA ILE A 133 -29.03 -1.64 -10.73
C ILE A 133 -30.18 -2.24 -11.52
N ARG A 134 -31.38 -1.65 -11.41
CA ARG A 134 -32.57 -2.12 -12.16
C ARG A 134 -32.39 -1.93 -13.68
N GLU A 135 -31.83 -0.80 -14.11
CA GLU A 135 -31.54 -0.51 -15.52
C GLU A 135 -30.56 -1.54 -16.10
N LYS A 136 -29.50 -1.89 -15.37
CA LYS A 136 -28.45 -2.81 -15.84
C LYS A 136 -28.80 -4.29 -15.66
N GLY A 137 -29.89 -4.60 -14.96
CA GLY A 137 -30.32 -6.00 -14.74
C GLY A 137 -29.33 -6.79 -13.90
N ALA A 138 -28.72 -6.19 -12.90
CA ALA A 138 -27.83 -6.91 -11.97
C ALA A 138 -28.62 -7.99 -11.23
N ARG A 139 -28.10 -9.22 -11.22
CA ARG A 139 -28.67 -10.39 -10.57
C ARG A 139 -27.94 -10.63 -9.24
#